data_40dfc560c43852764a31418511ce8229
#
_entry.id   40dfc560c43852764a31418511ce8229
#
_cell.length_a   1.000
_cell.length_b   1.000
_cell.length_c   1.000
_cell.angle_alpha   90.00
_cell.angle_beta   90.00
_cell.angle_gamma   90.00
#
_symmetry.space_group_name_H-M   'P 1'
#
loop_
_entity.id
_entity.type
_entity.pdbx_description
1 polymer ?
#
loop_
_entity_poly.entity_id
_entity_poly.type
_entity_poly.pdbx_seq_one_letter_code
_entity_poly.pdbx_strand_id
1 'polypeptide(L)'
;MGDKRRRVLFVTGGSIGDAALTSGLLAHFVDSELDARFTVAAGPAAASLFAETPRLEALIAIVKRRRGLHWLDLWRRVAGRRWSAVIDMRGSGLAYFLRAERRFVYRRERRPAGAPPLHKALEAARTVGLLDRPPALGLYASAKTEALADALVGRARPLLAIAPAATWPPKTWPAERFAEAALALLGPSGPLAGGRALLVGGAGDAAIFAPIRAALPPSRIVDVIGQELLTVYACFKRARLFIGNDSGPMHLAAAAGAPTLGLFGPSDERLYGPWGPRTAVARGMSFDDYQALLATPANRGRLMTGLEVAAVVAAARALLERTREVESALIDGAEAAS
;
A
#
# COMPACT_ATOMS: atom_id res chain seq x y z
N MET A 1 -19.96 24.15 -29.25
CA MET A 1 -19.54 22.76 -29.34
C MET A 1 -19.18 22.30 -27.93
N GLY A 2 -20.02 21.48 -27.31
CA GLY A 2 -19.74 21.00 -25.94
C GLY A 2 -18.50 20.13 -25.93
N ASP A 3 -17.67 20.32 -24.92
CA ASP A 3 -16.45 19.50 -24.68
C ASP A 3 -16.82 18.01 -24.60
N LYS A 4 -16.58 17.26 -25.68
CA LYS A 4 -16.87 15.81 -25.79
C LYS A 4 -15.85 14.93 -25.01
N ARG A 5 -14.94 15.53 -24.24
CA ARG A 5 -13.91 14.77 -23.51
C ARG A 5 -14.56 13.90 -22.44
N ARG A 6 -14.23 12.64 -22.45
CA ARG A 6 -14.63 11.70 -21.39
C ARG A 6 -13.95 12.12 -20.09
N ARG A 7 -14.70 12.11 -19.00
CA ARG A 7 -14.18 12.43 -17.66
C ARG A 7 -14.55 11.35 -16.68
N VAL A 8 -13.57 10.92 -15.90
CA VAL A 8 -13.73 9.93 -14.84
C VAL A 8 -13.45 10.60 -13.49
N LEU A 9 -14.39 10.45 -12.55
CA LEU A 9 -14.20 10.83 -11.16
C LEU A 9 -13.92 9.59 -10.32
N PHE A 10 -12.76 9.57 -9.66
CA PHE A 10 -12.35 8.51 -8.76
C PHE A 10 -12.28 9.04 -7.32
N VAL A 11 -13.18 8.57 -6.45
CA VAL A 11 -13.23 8.94 -5.03
C VAL A 11 -12.75 7.76 -4.20
N THR A 12 -11.63 7.92 -3.49
CA THR A 12 -10.97 6.82 -2.77
C THR A 12 -10.75 7.11 -1.28
N GLY A 13 -10.07 6.17 -0.61
CA GLY A 13 -9.86 6.13 0.84
C GLY A 13 -9.13 7.34 1.41
N GLY A 14 -9.27 7.50 2.73
CA GLY A 14 -8.62 8.56 3.49
C GLY A 14 -7.22 8.19 3.96
N SER A 15 -6.93 6.91 4.13
CA SER A 15 -5.62 6.39 4.54
C SER A 15 -4.77 6.01 3.33
N ILE A 16 -3.45 6.00 3.52
CA ILE A 16 -2.49 5.55 2.50
C ILE A 16 -2.79 4.10 2.09
N GLY A 17 -3.07 3.22 3.07
CA GLY A 17 -3.35 1.81 2.81
C GLY A 17 -4.62 1.59 1.98
N ASP A 18 -5.74 2.23 2.33
CA ASP A 18 -6.99 2.13 1.55
C ASP A 18 -6.82 2.66 0.12
N ALA A 19 -6.08 3.76 -0.02
CA ALA A 19 -5.81 4.36 -1.33
C ALA A 19 -4.92 3.43 -2.19
N ALA A 20 -3.87 2.83 -1.60
CA ALA A 20 -3.03 1.86 -2.28
C ALA A 20 -3.83 0.62 -2.71
N LEU A 21 -4.69 0.06 -1.83
CA LEU A 21 -5.53 -1.11 -2.16
C LEU A 21 -6.54 -0.87 -3.29
N THR A 22 -6.92 0.39 -3.55
CA THR A 22 -7.82 0.76 -4.65
C THR A 22 -7.09 1.33 -5.87
N SER A 23 -5.77 1.49 -5.81
CA SER A 23 -4.98 2.10 -6.90
C SER A 23 -5.07 1.34 -8.21
N GLY A 24 -5.13 0.00 -8.15
CA GLY A 24 -5.30 -0.84 -9.32
C GLY A 24 -6.59 -0.57 -10.10
N LEU A 25 -7.67 -0.14 -9.41
CA LEU A 25 -8.90 0.26 -10.11
C LEU A 25 -8.70 1.53 -10.93
N LEU A 26 -8.02 2.53 -10.37
CA LEU A 26 -7.70 3.74 -11.12
C LEU A 26 -6.82 3.40 -12.33
N ALA A 27 -5.79 2.56 -12.14
CA ALA A 27 -4.94 2.11 -13.23
C ALA A 27 -5.75 1.41 -14.33
N HIS A 28 -6.66 0.50 -13.97
CA HIS A 28 -7.55 -0.16 -14.93
C HIS A 28 -8.36 0.85 -15.77
N PHE A 29 -8.90 1.90 -15.15
CA PHE A 29 -9.63 2.94 -15.91
C PHE A 29 -8.70 3.83 -16.72
N VAL A 30 -7.48 4.11 -16.24
CA VAL A 30 -6.47 4.84 -17.01
C VAL A 30 -6.08 4.09 -18.28
N ASP A 31 -5.96 2.77 -18.21
CA ASP A 31 -5.54 1.91 -19.32
C ASP A 31 -6.69 1.60 -20.29
N SER A 32 -7.92 1.45 -19.76
CA SER A 32 -9.09 1.10 -20.59
C SER A 32 -9.80 2.31 -21.22
N GLU A 33 -9.62 3.53 -20.66
CA GLU A 33 -10.28 4.75 -21.12
C GLU A 33 -9.26 5.78 -21.63
N LEU A 34 -8.63 5.49 -22.76
CA LEU A 34 -7.47 6.23 -23.29
C LEU A 34 -7.73 7.73 -23.51
N ASP A 35 -8.95 8.13 -23.86
CA ASP A 35 -9.33 9.53 -24.11
C ASP A 35 -9.88 10.24 -22.87
N ALA A 36 -9.95 9.55 -21.72
CA ALA A 36 -10.52 10.13 -20.52
C ALA A 36 -9.54 11.02 -19.76
N ARG A 37 -10.09 12.09 -19.14
CA ARG A 37 -9.42 12.90 -18.13
C ARG A 37 -9.87 12.44 -16.74
N PHE A 38 -8.96 12.44 -15.80
CA PHE A 38 -9.19 11.92 -14.46
C PHE A 38 -9.25 13.03 -13.43
N THR A 39 -10.27 13.00 -12.59
CA THR A 39 -10.31 13.76 -11.34
C THR A 39 -10.25 12.76 -10.20
N VAL A 40 -9.25 12.88 -9.34
CA VAL A 40 -9.07 12.02 -8.19
C VAL A 40 -9.38 12.78 -6.92
N ALA A 41 -10.23 12.22 -6.06
CA ALA A 41 -10.57 12.77 -4.75
C ALA A 41 -10.21 11.75 -3.66
N ALA A 42 -9.28 12.11 -2.79
CA ALA A 42 -8.74 11.25 -1.73
C ALA A 42 -8.57 12.03 -0.43
N GLY A 43 -8.40 11.34 0.70
CA GLY A 43 -8.04 12.01 1.96
C GLY A 43 -6.66 12.68 1.88
N PRO A 44 -6.39 13.71 2.72
CA PRO A 44 -5.17 14.50 2.62
C PRO A 44 -3.89 13.67 2.68
N ALA A 45 -3.86 12.64 3.53
CA ALA A 45 -2.69 11.78 3.69
C ALA A 45 -2.40 10.90 2.45
N ALA A 46 -3.39 10.67 1.59
CA ALA A 46 -3.27 9.77 0.46
C ALA A 46 -3.33 10.50 -0.90
N ALA A 47 -3.75 11.76 -0.93
CA ALA A 47 -3.98 12.47 -2.17
C ALA A 47 -2.72 12.55 -3.04
N SER A 48 -1.55 12.81 -2.45
CA SER A 48 -0.28 12.91 -3.17
C SER A 48 0.11 11.63 -3.91
N LEU A 49 -0.40 10.46 -3.53
CA LEU A 49 -0.19 9.19 -4.25
C LEU A 49 -0.71 9.24 -5.71
N PHE A 50 -1.64 10.11 -6.00
CA PHE A 50 -2.27 10.20 -7.31
C PHE A 50 -1.84 11.43 -8.12
N ALA A 51 -0.86 12.20 -7.62
CA ALA A 51 -0.44 13.45 -8.24
C ALA A 51 0.14 13.28 -9.66
N GLU A 52 0.72 12.14 -9.94
CA GLU A 52 1.35 11.82 -11.23
C GLU A 52 0.51 10.85 -12.09
N THR A 53 -0.79 10.73 -11.79
CA THR A 53 -1.72 9.93 -12.61
C THR A 53 -1.77 10.46 -14.04
N PRO A 54 -1.61 9.63 -15.08
CA PRO A 54 -1.74 10.06 -16.47
C PRO A 54 -3.08 10.76 -16.75
N ARG A 55 -3.03 11.84 -17.49
CA ARG A 55 -4.22 12.63 -17.86
C ARG A 55 -5.02 13.16 -16.67
N LEU A 56 -4.36 13.38 -15.52
CA LEU A 56 -4.97 14.00 -14.35
C LEU A 56 -5.43 15.42 -14.68
N GLU A 57 -6.72 15.71 -14.47
CA GLU A 57 -7.31 17.04 -14.65
C GLU A 57 -7.38 17.79 -13.31
N ALA A 58 -7.67 17.06 -12.22
CA ALA A 58 -7.71 17.63 -10.88
C ALA A 58 -7.43 16.59 -9.81
N LEU A 59 -6.73 17.02 -8.75
CA LEU A 59 -6.53 16.27 -7.52
C LEU A 59 -7.20 17.03 -6.37
N ILE A 60 -8.10 16.36 -5.65
CA ILE A 60 -8.91 16.98 -4.61
C ILE A 60 -8.65 16.28 -3.27
N ALA A 61 -8.06 17.00 -2.32
CA ALA A 61 -7.93 16.51 -0.96
C ALA A 61 -9.27 16.69 -0.20
N ILE A 62 -9.84 15.58 0.28
CA ILE A 62 -11.10 15.55 1.06
C ILE A 62 -10.75 15.69 2.54
N VAL A 63 -10.75 16.91 3.05
CA VAL A 63 -10.54 17.17 4.48
C VAL A 63 -11.84 16.93 5.24
N LYS A 64 -11.83 15.98 6.18
CA LYS A 64 -13.01 15.64 7.00
C LYS A 64 -13.57 16.88 7.72
N ARG A 65 -14.88 17.11 7.60
CA ARG A 65 -15.61 18.18 8.29
C ARG A 65 -16.78 17.60 9.08
N ARG A 66 -17.18 18.31 10.13
CA ARG A 66 -18.32 17.92 10.96
C ARG A 66 -19.59 17.75 10.10
N ARG A 67 -20.45 16.83 10.49
CA ARG A 67 -21.75 16.53 9.83
C ARG A 67 -21.62 16.17 8.33
N GLY A 68 -20.45 15.68 7.88
CA GLY A 68 -20.28 15.27 6.48
C GLY A 68 -20.19 16.41 5.47
N LEU A 69 -20.02 17.67 5.90
CA LEU A 69 -19.97 18.85 5.01
C LEU A 69 -18.88 18.77 3.93
N HIS A 70 -17.83 17.96 4.14
CA HIS A 70 -16.79 17.71 3.12
C HIS A 70 -17.34 17.06 1.84
N TRP A 71 -18.48 16.33 1.93
CA TRP A 71 -19.13 15.78 0.73
C TRP A 71 -19.84 16.86 -0.08
N LEU A 72 -20.41 17.86 0.58
CA LEU A 72 -21.00 19.03 -0.08
C LEU A 72 -19.90 19.87 -0.74
N ASP A 73 -18.75 20.03 -0.07
CA ASP A 73 -17.61 20.76 -0.66
C ASP A 73 -17.06 20.04 -1.90
N LEU A 74 -16.97 18.70 -1.85
CA LEU A 74 -16.59 17.91 -3.02
C LEU A 74 -17.65 18.04 -4.13
N TRP A 75 -18.92 17.90 -3.79
CA TRP A 75 -20.02 18.03 -4.75
C TRP A 75 -19.97 19.36 -5.50
N ARG A 76 -19.79 20.48 -4.79
CA ARG A 76 -19.68 21.83 -5.43
C ARG A 76 -18.56 21.91 -6.45
N ARG A 77 -17.46 21.19 -6.24
CA ARG A 77 -16.31 21.19 -7.15
C ARG A 77 -16.54 20.34 -8.40
N VAL A 78 -17.42 19.34 -8.34
CA VAL A 78 -17.56 18.33 -9.40
C VAL A 78 -18.94 18.29 -10.05
N ALA A 79 -20.00 18.91 -9.47
CA ALA A 79 -21.39 18.81 -9.92
C ALA A 79 -21.65 19.48 -11.30
N GLY A 80 -20.90 20.52 -11.63
CA GLY A 80 -21.07 21.26 -12.90
C GLY A 80 -20.57 20.50 -14.14
N ARG A 81 -20.00 19.30 -13.97
CA ARG A 81 -19.39 18.52 -15.04
C ARG A 81 -20.25 17.31 -15.41
N ARG A 82 -20.08 16.82 -16.65
CA ARG A 82 -20.58 15.49 -17.07
C ARG A 82 -19.46 14.46 -16.90
N TRP A 83 -19.79 13.31 -16.33
CA TRP A 83 -18.87 12.22 -16.04
C TRP A 83 -19.22 11.01 -16.89
N SER A 84 -18.24 10.43 -17.60
CA SER A 84 -18.40 9.13 -18.26
C SER A 84 -18.45 8.00 -17.22
N ALA A 85 -17.73 8.15 -16.12
CA ALA A 85 -17.80 7.26 -14.97
C ALA A 85 -17.53 8.00 -13.65
N VAL A 86 -18.25 7.62 -12.61
CA VAL A 86 -17.98 8.01 -11.21
C VAL A 86 -17.75 6.73 -10.42
N ILE A 87 -16.56 6.60 -9.85
CA ILE A 87 -16.14 5.47 -9.00
C ILE A 87 -16.03 6.00 -7.57
N ASP A 88 -17.00 5.67 -6.71
CA ASP A 88 -17.05 6.09 -5.32
C ASP A 88 -16.73 4.94 -4.38
N MET A 89 -15.43 4.76 -4.08
CA MET A 89 -14.93 3.73 -3.16
C MET A 89 -15.16 4.08 -1.68
N ARG A 90 -15.73 5.26 -1.40
CA ARG A 90 -16.13 5.65 -0.04
C ARG A 90 -17.58 5.31 0.28
N GLY A 91 -18.38 4.95 -0.74
CA GLY A 91 -19.80 4.70 -0.56
C GLY A 91 -20.54 5.94 -0.02
N SER A 92 -20.08 7.12 -0.38
CA SER A 92 -20.61 8.40 0.13
C SER A 92 -22.01 8.75 -0.39
N GLY A 93 -22.41 8.08 -1.47
CA GLY A 93 -23.64 8.41 -2.20
C GLY A 93 -23.51 9.63 -3.13
N LEU A 94 -22.36 10.31 -3.14
CA LEU A 94 -22.12 11.48 -4.00
C LEU A 94 -22.42 11.21 -5.48
N ALA A 95 -22.07 10.00 -5.95
CA ALA A 95 -22.26 9.60 -7.34
C ALA A 95 -23.71 9.73 -7.85
N TYR A 96 -24.71 9.60 -6.95
CA TYR A 96 -26.13 9.73 -7.32
C TYR A 96 -26.58 11.17 -7.58
N PHE A 97 -25.83 12.15 -7.08
CA PHE A 97 -26.11 13.58 -7.25
C PHE A 97 -25.27 14.22 -8.37
N LEU A 98 -24.59 13.39 -9.18
CA LEU A 98 -23.78 13.85 -10.32
C LEU A 98 -24.37 13.41 -11.65
N ARG A 99 -24.11 14.19 -12.71
CA ARG A 99 -24.45 13.81 -14.09
C ARG A 99 -23.43 12.81 -14.61
N ALA A 100 -23.69 11.52 -14.43
CA ALA A 100 -22.78 10.45 -14.81
C ALA A 100 -23.48 9.39 -15.67
N GLU A 101 -22.76 8.84 -16.65
CA GLU A 101 -23.24 7.74 -17.51
C GLU A 101 -23.14 6.40 -16.74
N ARG A 102 -22.01 6.18 -16.10
CA ARG A 102 -21.77 4.97 -15.28
C ARG A 102 -21.46 5.38 -13.84
N ARG A 103 -22.00 4.62 -12.89
CA ARG A 103 -21.79 4.84 -11.45
C ARG A 103 -21.39 3.54 -10.77
N PHE A 104 -20.24 3.55 -10.14
CA PHE A 104 -19.70 2.45 -9.34
C PHE A 104 -19.58 2.95 -7.90
N VAL A 105 -20.46 2.48 -7.03
CA VAL A 105 -20.52 2.93 -5.65
C VAL A 105 -20.25 1.74 -4.74
N TYR A 106 -19.16 1.83 -3.99
CA TYR A 106 -18.83 0.82 -3.00
C TYR A 106 -19.98 0.67 -1.99
N ARG A 107 -20.42 -0.56 -1.83
CA ARG A 107 -21.37 -0.96 -0.80
C ARG A 107 -20.77 -2.13 -0.05
N ARG A 108 -20.73 -2.01 1.27
CA ARG A 108 -20.32 -3.14 2.10
C ARG A 108 -21.26 -4.31 1.85
N GLU A 109 -20.73 -5.39 1.32
CA GLU A 109 -21.49 -6.60 1.06
C GLU A 109 -21.94 -7.23 2.38
N ARG A 110 -23.24 -7.53 2.50
CA ARG A 110 -23.73 -8.34 3.61
C ARG A 110 -23.41 -9.79 3.30
N ARG A 111 -22.48 -10.34 4.05
CA ARG A 111 -22.08 -11.73 3.88
C ARG A 111 -22.82 -12.62 4.88
N PRO A 112 -23.12 -13.87 4.53
CA PRO A 112 -23.69 -14.84 5.47
C PRO A 112 -22.81 -14.99 6.72
N ALA A 113 -23.44 -15.31 7.84
CA ALA A 113 -22.69 -15.63 9.06
C ALA A 113 -21.76 -16.83 8.79
N GLY A 114 -20.49 -16.72 9.22
CA GLY A 114 -19.47 -17.75 8.99
C GLY A 114 -18.80 -17.71 7.60
N ALA A 115 -19.23 -16.84 6.68
CA ALA A 115 -18.51 -16.69 5.42
C ALA A 115 -17.07 -16.15 5.66
N PRO A 116 -16.05 -16.70 4.96
CA PRO A 116 -14.68 -16.25 5.13
C PRO A 116 -14.54 -14.77 4.77
N PRO A 117 -13.69 -13.99 5.46
CA PRO A 117 -13.47 -12.59 5.14
C PRO A 117 -13.10 -12.39 3.66
N LEU A 118 -13.58 -11.29 3.06
CA LEU A 118 -13.21 -10.93 1.70
C LEU A 118 -12.17 -9.82 1.75
N HIS A 119 -11.04 -10.04 1.09
CA HIS A 119 -9.97 -9.07 1.02
C HIS A 119 -10.44 -7.74 0.40
N LYS A 120 -9.95 -6.60 0.91
CA LYS A 120 -10.38 -5.27 0.48
C LYS A 120 -10.13 -4.98 -1.00
N ALA A 121 -9.08 -5.53 -1.59
CA ALA A 121 -8.83 -5.41 -3.03
C ALA A 121 -9.90 -6.14 -3.85
N LEU A 122 -10.39 -7.31 -3.40
CA LEU A 122 -11.49 -8.03 -4.04
C LEU A 122 -12.83 -7.29 -3.90
N GLU A 123 -13.13 -6.76 -2.70
CA GLU A 123 -14.33 -5.92 -2.51
C GLU A 123 -14.33 -4.71 -3.47
N ALA A 124 -13.14 -4.09 -3.63
CA ALA A 124 -12.97 -2.98 -4.56
C ALA A 124 -13.22 -3.40 -6.01
N ALA A 125 -12.62 -4.51 -6.46
CA ALA A 125 -12.80 -5.04 -7.81
C ALA A 125 -14.28 -5.38 -8.11
N ARG A 126 -14.97 -5.98 -7.16
CA ARG A 126 -16.42 -6.30 -7.29
C ARG A 126 -17.25 -5.03 -7.47
N THR A 127 -16.88 -3.92 -6.86
CA THR A 127 -17.61 -2.66 -7.00
C THR A 127 -17.69 -2.19 -8.47
N VAL A 128 -16.66 -2.48 -9.27
CA VAL A 128 -16.60 -2.11 -10.69
C VAL A 128 -16.89 -3.28 -11.64
N GLY A 129 -17.38 -4.40 -11.13
CA GLY A 129 -17.77 -5.55 -11.93
C GLY A 129 -16.63 -6.46 -12.37
N LEU A 130 -15.43 -6.29 -11.79
CA LEU A 130 -14.27 -7.15 -12.08
C LEU A 130 -14.28 -8.47 -11.27
N LEU A 131 -15.34 -8.69 -10.51
CA LEU A 131 -15.61 -9.88 -9.71
C LEU A 131 -14.39 -10.32 -8.87
N ASP A 132 -13.80 -11.47 -9.19
CA ASP A 132 -12.71 -12.05 -8.41
C ASP A 132 -11.31 -11.85 -9.05
N ARG A 133 -11.19 -10.94 -10.00
CA ARG A 133 -9.93 -10.60 -10.69
C ARG A 133 -9.60 -9.13 -10.52
N PRO A 134 -9.16 -8.70 -9.34
CA PRO A 134 -8.74 -7.32 -9.15
C PRO A 134 -7.51 -7.04 -10.00
N PRO A 135 -7.45 -5.85 -10.63
CA PRO A 135 -6.24 -5.44 -11.32
C PRO A 135 -5.07 -5.38 -10.33
N ALA A 136 -3.86 -5.56 -10.86
CA ALA A 136 -2.66 -5.36 -10.07
C ALA A 136 -2.67 -3.95 -9.46
N LEU A 137 -2.25 -3.84 -8.20
CA LEU A 137 -2.08 -2.53 -7.59
C LEU A 137 -0.97 -1.78 -8.34
N GLY A 138 -1.10 -0.47 -8.45
CA GLY A 138 -0.09 0.35 -9.09
C GLY A 138 -0.39 1.83 -8.99
N LEU A 139 0.66 2.62 -8.94
CA LEU A 139 0.65 4.06 -8.95
C LEU A 139 1.58 4.55 -10.05
N TYR A 140 1.49 5.81 -10.38
CA TYR A 140 2.30 6.41 -11.43
C TYR A 140 3.38 7.29 -10.80
N ALA A 141 4.62 7.09 -11.21
CA ALA A 141 5.76 7.93 -10.86
C ALA A 141 6.35 8.50 -12.14
N SER A 142 6.53 9.82 -12.19
CA SER A 142 7.15 10.50 -13.32
C SER A 142 8.63 10.15 -13.45
N ALA A 143 9.20 10.41 -14.61
CA ALA A 143 10.64 10.25 -14.82
C ALA A 143 11.48 11.03 -13.79
N LYS A 144 10.99 12.20 -13.35
CA LYS A 144 11.63 13.00 -12.30
C LYS A 144 11.61 12.27 -10.95
N THR A 145 10.47 11.71 -10.56
CA THR A 145 10.31 10.96 -9.31
C THR A 145 11.15 9.67 -9.34
N GLU A 146 11.18 8.97 -10.47
CA GLU A 146 12.02 7.79 -10.66
C GLU A 146 13.53 8.15 -10.57
N ALA A 147 13.97 9.23 -11.20
CA ALA A 147 15.36 9.69 -11.12
C ALA A 147 15.76 10.09 -9.69
N LEU A 148 14.85 10.74 -8.94
CA LEU A 148 15.08 11.06 -7.53
C LEU A 148 15.24 9.79 -6.69
N ALA A 149 14.39 8.79 -6.90
CA ALA A 149 14.52 7.50 -6.24
C ALA A 149 15.85 6.82 -6.58
N ASP A 150 16.27 6.82 -7.86
CA ASP A 150 17.58 6.29 -8.27
C ASP A 150 18.74 7.00 -7.57
N ALA A 151 18.66 8.31 -7.42
CA ALA A 151 19.69 9.10 -6.72
C ALA A 151 19.76 8.75 -5.22
N LEU A 152 18.60 8.52 -4.58
CA LEU A 152 18.52 8.19 -3.15
C LEU A 152 19.01 6.77 -2.87
N VAL A 153 18.54 5.78 -3.62
CA VAL A 153 18.81 4.38 -3.29
C VAL A 153 20.02 3.80 -4.02
N GLY A 154 20.39 4.31 -5.19
CA GLY A 154 21.42 3.70 -6.05
C GLY A 154 21.04 2.28 -6.49
N ARG A 155 21.84 1.66 -7.35
CA ARG A 155 21.54 0.34 -7.92
C ARG A 155 22.50 -0.78 -7.49
N ALA A 156 23.59 -0.44 -6.81
CA ALA A 156 24.74 -1.34 -6.65
C ALA A 156 24.58 -2.43 -5.58
N ARG A 157 23.55 -2.40 -4.74
CA ARG A 157 23.40 -3.34 -3.60
C ARG A 157 21.93 -3.70 -3.36
N PRO A 158 21.65 -4.92 -2.87
CA PRO A 158 20.29 -5.29 -2.44
C PRO A 158 19.74 -4.29 -1.44
N LEU A 159 18.45 -3.95 -1.56
CA LEU A 159 17.77 -2.99 -0.72
C LEU A 159 16.69 -3.68 0.12
N LEU A 160 16.83 -3.62 1.44
CA LEU A 160 15.84 -4.05 2.42
C LEU A 160 15.06 -2.82 2.92
N ALA A 161 13.82 -2.68 2.51
CA ALA A 161 12.95 -1.62 3.01
C ALA A 161 12.32 -2.01 4.36
N ILE A 162 12.36 -1.10 5.34
CA ILE A 162 11.91 -1.34 6.72
C ILE A 162 10.97 -0.22 7.14
N ALA A 163 9.74 -0.57 7.54
CA ALA A 163 8.73 0.36 8.03
C ALA A 163 8.20 -0.08 9.41
N PRO A 164 8.86 0.30 10.51
CA PRO A 164 8.50 -0.12 11.87
C PRO A 164 7.38 0.69 12.49
N ALA A 165 6.96 1.80 11.89
CA ALA A 165 5.91 2.65 12.41
C ALA A 165 4.51 2.11 12.07
N ALA A 166 3.58 2.22 13.03
CA ALA A 166 2.16 2.03 12.82
C ALA A 166 1.39 3.02 13.71
N THR A 167 0.24 3.49 13.24
CA THR A 167 -0.59 4.46 13.99
C THR A 167 -1.26 3.88 15.23
N TRP A 168 -1.37 2.57 15.31
CA TRP A 168 -2.00 1.86 16.41
C TRP A 168 -0.97 0.99 17.14
N PRO A 169 -0.62 1.31 18.42
CA PRO A 169 0.44 0.62 19.15
C PRO A 169 0.35 -0.91 19.20
N PRO A 170 -0.83 -1.54 19.35
CA PRO A 170 -0.95 -3.00 19.34
C PRO A 170 -0.46 -3.68 18.06
N LYS A 171 -0.38 -2.97 16.93
CA LYS A 171 0.15 -3.47 15.65
C LYS A 171 1.67 -3.30 15.50
N THR A 172 2.34 -2.75 16.50
CA THR A 172 3.74 -2.38 16.37
C THR A 172 4.65 -3.47 16.89
N TRP A 173 5.42 -4.08 16.00
CA TRP A 173 6.53 -4.96 16.35
C TRP A 173 7.68 -4.13 16.91
N PRO A 174 8.42 -4.61 17.95
CA PRO A 174 9.50 -3.84 18.56
C PRO A 174 10.58 -3.41 17.56
N ALA A 175 11.03 -2.16 17.65
CA ALA A 175 12.04 -1.61 16.73
C ALA A 175 13.40 -2.33 16.87
N GLU A 176 13.72 -2.80 18.05
CA GLU A 176 14.90 -3.61 18.35
C GLU A 176 14.89 -4.90 17.54
N ARG A 177 13.74 -5.55 17.43
CA ARG A 177 13.58 -6.76 16.63
C ARG A 177 13.66 -6.52 15.12
N PHE A 178 13.24 -5.34 14.65
CA PHE A 178 13.51 -4.93 13.26
C PHE A 178 15.02 -4.78 13.02
N ALA A 179 15.79 -4.27 14.00
CA ALA A 179 17.23 -4.17 13.90
C ALA A 179 17.91 -5.54 13.85
N GLU A 180 17.49 -6.47 14.69
CA GLU A 180 17.97 -7.86 14.70
C GLU A 180 17.66 -8.57 13.38
N ALA A 181 16.42 -8.43 12.86
CA ALA A 181 16.03 -8.99 11.57
C ALA A 181 16.84 -8.39 10.42
N ALA A 182 17.11 -7.07 10.45
CA ALA A 182 17.95 -6.41 9.46
C ALA A 182 19.39 -6.95 9.47
N LEU A 183 19.98 -7.14 10.65
CA LEU A 183 21.30 -7.75 10.79
C LEU A 183 21.34 -9.18 10.22
N ALA A 184 20.32 -10.00 10.51
CA ALA A 184 20.23 -11.37 10.03
C ALA A 184 20.06 -11.45 8.51
N LEU A 185 19.28 -10.53 7.90
CA LEU A 185 19.01 -10.53 6.46
C LEU A 185 20.12 -9.89 5.64
N LEU A 186 20.74 -8.84 6.16
CA LEU A 186 21.80 -8.07 5.47
C LEU A 186 23.21 -8.57 5.82
N GLY A 187 23.36 -9.39 6.86
CA GLY A 187 24.64 -9.94 7.32
C GLY A 187 25.30 -10.89 6.30
N PRO A 188 26.54 -11.34 6.53
CA PRO A 188 27.29 -12.14 5.57
C PRO A 188 26.61 -13.42 5.12
N SER A 189 25.86 -14.09 6.02
CA SER A 189 25.09 -15.30 5.74
C SER A 189 23.61 -15.03 5.40
N GLY A 190 23.22 -13.75 5.28
CA GLY A 190 21.86 -13.33 4.98
C GLY A 190 21.54 -13.40 3.49
N PRO A 191 20.25 -13.52 3.11
CA PRO A 191 19.83 -13.58 1.71
C PRO A 191 20.07 -12.27 0.95
N LEU A 192 20.32 -11.18 1.67
CA LEU A 192 20.61 -9.84 1.13
C LEU A 192 22.00 -9.37 1.57
N ALA A 193 22.97 -10.29 1.65
CA ALA A 193 24.31 -10.01 2.12
C ALA A 193 24.94 -8.79 1.44
N GLY A 194 25.56 -7.90 2.21
CA GLY A 194 26.16 -6.66 1.72
C GLY A 194 25.15 -5.58 1.33
N GLY A 195 23.86 -5.83 1.42
CA GLY A 195 22.79 -4.89 1.10
C GLY A 195 22.67 -3.70 2.04
N ARG A 196 21.73 -2.80 1.75
CA ARG A 196 21.43 -1.60 2.56
C ARG A 196 20.00 -1.63 3.09
N ALA A 197 19.77 -0.98 4.23
CA ALA A 197 18.44 -0.75 4.79
C ALA A 197 17.88 0.57 4.28
N LEU A 198 16.68 0.55 3.71
CA LEU A 198 15.87 1.73 3.39
C LEU A 198 14.91 1.98 4.55
N LEU A 199 15.09 3.08 5.27
CA LEU A 199 14.25 3.45 6.42
C LEU A 199 13.05 4.26 5.94
N VAL A 200 11.84 3.75 6.18
CA VAL A 200 10.59 4.33 5.68
C VAL A 200 9.64 4.66 6.83
N GLY A 201 9.29 5.93 6.95
CA GLY A 201 8.36 6.45 7.97
C GLY A 201 7.93 7.87 7.66
N GLY A 202 6.96 8.37 8.43
CA GLY A 202 6.62 9.79 8.42
C GLY A 202 7.67 10.65 9.12
N ALA A 203 7.65 11.96 8.91
CA ALA A 203 8.63 12.88 9.51
C ALA A 203 8.68 12.80 11.06
N GLY A 204 7.56 12.44 11.71
CA GLY A 204 7.49 12.24 13.17
C GLY A 204 8.06 10.92 13.68
N ASP A 205 8.41 9.99 12.80
CA ASP A 205 8.78 8.61 13.19
C ASP A 205 10.29 8.44 13.40
N ALA A 206 11.11 9.49 13.24
CA ALA A 206 12.58 9.40 13.23
C ALA A 206 13.17 8.68 14.46
N ALA A 207 12.59 8.85 15.64
CA ALA A 207 13.06 8.23 16.89
C ALA A 207 12.87 6.70 16.91
N ILE A 208 11.88 6.17 16.19
CA ILE A 208 11.58 4.72 16.14
C ILE A 208 12.74 3.96 15.47
N PHE A 209 13.50 4.62 14.61
CA PHE A 209 14.61 4.01 13.88
C PHE A 209 15.94 3.96 14.64
N ALA A 210 16.02 4.51 15.87
CA ALA A 210 17.26 4.53 16.66
C ALA A 210 17.92 3.15 16.82
N PRO A 211 17.20 2.05 17.13
CA PRO A 211 17.81 0.72 17.22
C PRO A 211 18.41 0.24 15.89
N ILE A 212 17.74 0.51 14.76
CA ILE A 212 18.23 0.10 13.43
C ILE A 212 19.48 0.91 13.04
N ARG A 213 19.49 2.22 13.35
CA ARG A 213 20.66 3.09 13.11
C ARG A 213 21.85 2.72 13.96
N ALA A 214 21.62 2.25 15.19
CA ALA A 214 22.69 1.76 16.07
C ALA A 214 23.27 0.41 15.60
N ALA A 215 22.45 -0.44 14.98
CA ALA A 215 22.83 -1.77 14.52
C ALA A 215 23.58 -1.79 13.19
N LEU A 216 23.38 -0.80 12.32
CA LEU A 216 23.94 -0.77 10.97
C LEU A 216 24.86 0.44 10.78
N PRO A 217 26.00 0.28 10.08
CA PRO A 217 26.85 1.42 9.76
C PRO A 217 26.13 2.43 8.86
N PRO A 218 26.38 3.74 9.00
CA PRO A 218 25.69 4.78 8.21
C PRO A 218 25.75 4.57 6.70
N SER A 219 26.85 4.02 6.18
CA SER A 219 27.03 3.70 4.76
C SER A 219 26.07 2.61 4.24
N ARG A 220 25.42 1.88 5.14
CA ARG A 220 24.43 0.84 4.83
C ARG A 220 22.98 1.28 5.08
N ILE A 221 22.76 2.56 5.36
CA ILE A 221 21.44 3.14 5.59
C ILE A 221 21.11 4.09 4.44
N VAL A 222 19.92 3.97 3.92
CA VAL A 222 19.26 4.93 3.05
C VAL A 222 18.06 5.47 3.80
N ASP A 223 18.02 6.76 4.03
CA ASP A 223 16.96 7.41 4.80
C ASP A 223 15.99 8.12 3.88
N VAL A 224 14.75 7.68 3.90
CA VAL A 224 13.63 8.31 3.17
C VAL A 224 12.48 8.68 4.12
N ILE A 225 12.76 8.85 5.41
CA ILE A 225 11.80 9.28 6.42
C ILE A 225 11.31 10.69 6.08
N GLY A 226 10.00 10.86 6.00
CA GLY A 226 9.37 12.15 5.67
C GLY A 226 9.44 12.56 4.20
N GLN A 227 9.96 11.70 3.32
CA GLN A 227 9.93 11.94 1.87
C GLN A 227 8.50 11.85 1.31
N GLU A 228 8.29 12.47 0.17
CA GLU A 228 7.04 12.41 -0.58
C GLU A 228 6.65 10.96 -0.93
N LEU A 229 5.36 10.61 -0.80
CA LEU A 229 4.89 9.23 -0.92
C LEU A 229 5.19 8.60 -2.28
N LEU A 230 5.16 9.37 -3.39
CA LEU A 230 5.52 8.84 -4.70
C LEU A 230 7.03 8.58 -4.84
N THR A 231 7.87 9.37 -4.16
CA THR A 231 9.31 9.08 -4.07
C THR A 231 9.56 7.79 -3.30
N VAL A 232 8.86 7.60 -2.16
CA VAL A 232 8.93 6.36 -1.38
C VAL A 232 8.43 5.16 -2.21
N TYR A 233 7.32 5.31 -2.94
CA TYR A 233 6.82 4.30 -3.86
C TYR A 233 7.85 3.93 -4.93
N ALA A 234 8.49 4.91 -5.55
CA ALA A 234 9.54 4.68 -6.54
C ALA A 234 10.78 3.99 -5.91
N CYS A 235 11.14 4.32 -4.66
CA CYS A 235 12.17 3.59 -3.91
C CYS A 235 11.79 2.13 -3.67
N PHE A 236 10.52 1.84 -3.36
CA PHE A 236 10.04 0.47 -3.17
C PHE A 236 10.14 -0.38 -4.44
N LYS A 237 9.97 0.19 -5.63
CA LYS A 237 10.19 -0.53 -6.90
C LYS A 237 11.60 -1.11 -7.02
N ARG A 238 12.55 -0.57 -6.28
CA ARG A 238 13.96 -0.98 -6.22
C ARG A 238 14.28 -1.88 -5.03
N ALA A 239 13.32 -2.07 -4.12
CA ALA A 239 13.52 -2.91 -2.95
C ALA A 239 13.50 -4.39 -3.31
N ARG A 240 14.51 -5.12 -2.84
CA ARG A 240 14.55 -6.58 -2.97
C ARG A 240 13.65 -7.27 -1.96
N LEU A 241 13.35 -6.60 -0.85
CA LEU A 241 12.43 -7.04 0.18
C LEU A 241 11.91 -5.83 0.97
N PHE A 242 10.64 -5.86 1.32
CA PHE A 242 10.04 -4.98 2.31
C PHE A 242 9.63 -5.79 3.55
N ILE A 243 9.92 -5.27 4.74
CA ILE A 243 9.39 -5.77 6.02
C ILE A 243 8.80 -4.60 6.78
N GLY A 244 7.55 -4.73 7.22
CA GLY A 244 6.90 -3.69 8.01
C GLY A 244 5.62 -4.16 8.67
N ASN A 245 5.15 -3.37 9.63
CA ASN A 245 3.87 -3.60 10.28
C ASN A 245 2.70 -3.43 9.30
N ASP A 246 1.51 -3.96 9.64
CA ASP A 246 0.25 -3.68 8.94
C ASP A 246 -0.06 -2.16 8.97
N SER A 247 0.41 -1.47 7.94
CA SER A 247 0.33 -0.01 7.81
C SER A 247 0.39 0.43 6.35
N GLY A 248 0.21 1.74 6.09
CA GLY A 248 0.23 2.31 4.74
C GLY A 248 1.46 1.94 3.90
N PRO A 249 2.68 2.04 4.42
CA PRO A 249 3.90 1.65 3.71
C PRO A 249 3.91 0.21 3.20
N MET A 250 3.33 -0.75 3.94
CA MET A 250 3.21 -2.16 3.51
C MET A 250 2.38 -2.27 2.22
N HIS A 251 1.23 -1.62 2.18
CA HIS A 251 0.39 -1.64 0.98
C HIS A 251 1.02 -0.90 -0.20
N LEU A 252 1.78 0.17 0.11
CA LEU A 252 2.50 0.93 -0.90
C LEU A 252 3.65 0.12 -1.51
N ALA A 253 4.37 -0.66 -0.69
CA ALA A 253 5.41 -1.57 -1.16
C ALA A 253 4.84 -2.70 -2.03
N ALA A 254 3.71 -3.28 -1.64
CA ALA A 254 2.99 -4.27 -2.44
C ALA A 254 2.53 -3.67 -3.78
N ALA A 255 2.00 -2.43 -3.78
CA ALA A 255 1.60 -1.72 -5.00
C ALA A 255 2.79 -1.39 -5.92
N ALA A 256 3.99 -1.21 -5.36
CA ALA A 256 5.23 -1.03 -6.11
C ALA A 256 5.78 -2.34 -6.70
N GLY A 257 5.16 -3.49 -6.39
CA GLY A 257 5.62 -4.81 -6.81
C GLY A 257 6.83 -5.34 -6.04
N ALA A 258 7.24 -4.69 -4.96
CA ALA A 258 8.30 -5.18 -4.09
C ALA A 258 7.87 -6.48 -3.39
N PRO A 259 8.75 -7.49 -3.23
CA PRO A 259 8.50 -8.60 -2.33
C PRO A 259 8.19 -8.07 -0.93
N THR A 260 6.94 -8.27 -0.45
CA THR A 260 6.41 -7.60 0.74
C THR A 260 6.03 -8.58 1.82
N LEU A 261 6.74 -8.53 2.95
CA LEU A 261 6.41 -9.25 4.17
C LEU A 261 5.70 -8.32 5.15
N GLY A 262 4.41 -8.53 5.35
CA GLY A 262 3.61 -7.82 6.35
C GLY A 262 3.67 -8.51 7.71
N LEU A 263 3.95 -7.74 8.77
CA LEU A 263 3.93 -8.23 10.15
C LEU A 263 2.59 -7.93 10.78
N PHE A 264 1.86 -8.96 11.18
CA PHE A 264 0.50 -8.87 11.66
C PHE A 264 0.36 -9.24 13.12
N GLY A 265 -0.31 -8.39 13.84
CA GLY A 265 -0.78 -8.60 15.22
C GLY A 265 -2.31 -8.76 15.23
N PRO A 266 -3.03 -7.86 15.90
CA PRO A 266 -4.46 -7.97 16.12
C PRO A 266 -5.35 -7.65 14.91
N SER A 267 -4.79 -7.26 13.75
CA SER A 267 -5.56 -7.09 12.52
C SER A 267 -5.72 -8.39 11.75
N ASP A 268 -6.80 -8.47 10.99
CA ASP A 268 -7.10 -9.63 10.14
C ASP A 268 -6.41 -9.48 8.77
N GLU A 269 -5.38 -10.28 8.53
CA GLU A 269 -4.63 -10.30 7.28
C GLU A 269 -5.46 -10.78 6.09
N ARG A 270 -6.53 -11.55 6.35
CA ARG A 270 -7.44 -11.99 5.29
C ARG A 270 -8.20 -10.80 4.68
N LEU A 271 -8.34 -9.70 5.46
CA LEU A 271 -8.97 -8.44 5.00
C LEU A 271 -7.94 -7.45 4.49
N TYR A 272 -6.79 -7.34 5.17
CA TYR A 272 -5.83 -6.25 5.01
C TYR A 272 -4.40 -6.72 4.72
N GLY A 273 -4.18 -7.98 4.36
CA GLY A 273 -2.85 -8.45 3.97
C GLY A 273 -2.27 -7.64 2.80
N PRO A 274 -0.96 -7.65 2.58
CA PRO A 274 -0.39 -7.06 1.39
C PRO A 274 -0.92 -7.82 0.17
N TRP A 275 -1.38 -7.10 -0.85
CA TRP A 275 -2.05 -7.69 -2.00
C TRP A 275 -1.11 -7.84 -3.20
N GLY A 276 -1.02 -9.05 -3.74
CA GLY A 276 -0.23 -9.36 -4.93
C GLY A 276 0.48 -10.71 -4.83
N PRO A 277 1.09 -11.19 -5.91
CA PRO A 277 1.73 -12.51 -5.95
C PRO A 277 3.05 -12.58 -5.16
N ARG A 278 3.68 -11.44 -4.91
CA ARG A 278 4.98 -11.33 -4.23
C ARG A 278 4.82 -10.88 -2.77
N THR A 279 3.82 -11.44 -2.07
CA THR A 279 3.49 -11.02 -0.70
C THR A 279 3.44 -12.19 0.25
N ALA A 280 3.72 -11.93 1.52
CA ALA A 280 3.59 -12.87 2.63
C ALA A 280 3.22 -12.14 3.92
N VAL A 281 2.78 -12.90 4.91
CA VAL A 281 2.45 -12.42 6.25
C VAL A 281 3.21 -13.25 7.27
N ALA A 282 3.74 -12.59 8.31
CA ALA A 282 4.24 -13.22 9.51
C ALA A 282 3.42 -12.79 10.72
N ARG A 283 3.13 -13.74 11.62
CA ARG A 283 2.27 -13.56 12.78
C ARG A 283 2.80 -14.40 13.95
N GLY A 284 2.76 -13.86 15.16
CA GLY A 284 3.27 -14.54 16.36
C GLY A 284 2.25 -15.48 17.02
N MET A 285 0.95 -15.24 16.82
CA MET A 285 -0.15 -16.04 17.34
C MET A 285 -1.38 -15.88 16.42
N SER A 286 -2.43 -16.68 16.62
CA SER A 286 -3.64 -16.62 15.79
C SER A 286 -4.35 -15.25 15.89
N PHE A 287 -5.20 -14.96 14.93
CA PHE A 287 -6.05 -13.74 14.97
C PHE A 287 -6.96 -13.76 16.22
N ASP A 288 -7.54 -14.90 16.54
CA ASP A 288 -8.48 -15.04 17.66
C ASP A 288 -7.78 -14.87 19.01
N ASP A 289 -6.55 -15.36 19.18
CA ASP A 289 -5.75 -15.14 20.37
C ASP A 289 -5.43 -13.64 20.55
N TYR A 290 -5.10 -12.93 19.48
CA TYR A 290 -4.91 -11.47 19.54
C TYR A 290 -6.18 -10.74 19.92
N GLN A 291 -7.36 -11.17 19.43
CA GLN A 291 -8.63 -10.58 19.81
C GLN A 291 -8.96 -10.82 21.29
N ALA A 292 -8.65 -12.02 21.81
CA ALA A 292 -8.77 -12.33 23.23
C ALA A 292 -7.88 -11.44 24.11
N LEU A 293 -6.64 -11.19 23.68
CA LEU A 293 -5.73 -10.26 24.36
C LEU A 293 -6.27 -8.82 24.36
N LEU A 294 -6.78 -8.35 23.24
CA LEU A 294 -7.35 -7.00 23.11
C LEU A 294 -8.59 -6.78 24.00
N ALA A 295 -9.36 -7.84 24.26
CA ALA A 295 -10.53 -7.78 25.14
C ALA A 295 -10.14 -7.46 26.60
N THR A 296 -8.88 -7.67 26.99
CA THR A 296 -8.35 -7.37 28.32
C THR A 296 -7.86 -5.93 28.40
N PRO A 297 -8.47 -5.04 29.24
CA PRO A 297 -8.11 -3.62 29.30
C PRO A 297 -6.62 -3.32 29.56
N ALA A 298 -5.93 -4.19 30.29
CA ALA A 298 -4.50 -4.08 30.59
C ALA A 298 -3.61 -4.23 29.34
N ASN A 299 -4.09 -4.87 28.27
CA ASN A 299 -3.34 -5.21 27.07
C ASN A 299 -3.46 -4.15 25.95
N ARG A 300 -3.54 -2.87 26.27
CA ARG A 300 -3.61 -1.78 25.27
C ARG A 300 -2.25 -1.37 24.70
N GLY A 301 -1.17 -2.02 25.15
CA GLY A 301 0.20 -1.78 24.71
C GLY A 301 0.55 -2.52 23.42
N ARG A 302 1.85 -2.73 23.20
CA ARG A 302 2.38 -3.50 22.07
C ARG A 302 2.06 -4.99 22.27
N LEU A 303 1.31 -5.59 21.35
CA LEU A 303 0.91 -7.00 21.44
C LEU A 303 1.82 -7.93 20.62
N MET A 304 2.66 -7.40 19.73
CA MET A 304 3.45 -8.20 18.80
C MET A 304 4.79 -8.66 19.38
N THR A 305 4.96 -8.64 20.70
CA THR A 305 6.18 -9.12 21.38
C THR A 305 6.37 -10.65 21.28
N GLY A 306 5.31 -11.42 21.00
CA GLY A 306 5.39 -12.87 20.76
C GLY A 306 5.81 -13.26 19.34
N LEU A 307 5.91 -12.32 18.39
CA LEU A 307 6.45 -12.61 17.06
C LEU A 307 7.97 -12.63 17.12
N GLU A 308 8.57 -13.81 16.97
CA GLU A 308 10.02 -14.01 17.10
C GLU A 308 10.77 -13.56 15.83
N VAL A 309 12.00 -13.04 16.00
CA VAL A 309 12.86 -12.60 14.90
C VAL A 309 13.17 -13.76 13.94
N ALA A 310 13.44 -14.94 14.47
CA ALA A 310 13.70 -16.13 13.65
C ALA A 310 12.53 -16.46 12.72
N ALA A 311 11.28 -16.33 13.17
CA ALA A 311 10.10 -16.57 12.36
C ALA A 311 9.97 -15.52 11.22
N VAL A 312 10.26 -14.24 11.51
CA VAL A 312 10.25 -13.17 10.50
C VAL A 312 11.34 -13.40 9.45
N VAL A 313 12.57 -13.78 9.88
CA VAL A 313 13.68 -14.06 8.98
C VAL A 313 13.38 -15.29 8.10
N ALA A 314 12.81 -16.34 8.67
CA ALA A 314 12.40 -17.52 7.91
C ALA A 314 11.33 -17.20 6.86
N ALA A 315 10.29 -16.43 7.22
CA ALA A 315 9.25 -15.98 6.30
C ALA A 315 9.81 -15.08 5.17
N ALA A 316 10.78 -14.22 5.51
CA ALA A 316 11.46 -13.37 4.54
C ALA A 316 12.27 -14.19 3.52
N ARG A 317 13.01 -15.22 3.98
CA ARG A 317 13.76 -16.15 3.10
C ARG A 317 12.81 -16.90 2.16
N ALA A 318 11.76 -17.50 2.69
CA ALA A 318 10.77 -18.23 1.91
C ALA A 318 10.08 -17.33 0.86
N LEU A 319 9.78 -16.07 1.20
CA LEU A 319 9.23 -15.10 0.25
C LEU A 319 10.22 -14.79 -0.88
N LEU A 320 11.49 -14.59 -0.56
CA LEU A 320 12.54 -14.33 -1.56
C LEU A 320 12.76 -15.51 -2.50
N GLU A 321 12.71 -16.72 -2.00
CA GLU A 321 12.81 -17.95 -2.80
C GLU A 321 11.66 -18.05 -3.79
N ARG A 322 10.41 -17.97 -3.31
CA ARG A 322 9.22 -17.98 -4.19
C ARG A 322 9.25 -16.89 -5.26
N THR A 323 9.74 -15.69 -4.92
CA THR A 323 9.80 -14.61 -5.89
C THR A 323 10.85 -14.81 -6.96
N ARG A 324 11.96 -15.49 -6.67
CA ARG A 324 12.96 -15.89 -7.65
C ARG A 324 12.41 -16.93 -8.64
N GLU A 325 11.69 -17.93 -8.12
CA GLU A 325 11.04 -18.95 -8.95
C GLU A 325 10.05 -18.33 -9.93
N VAL A 326 9.24 -17.38 -9.49
CA VAL A 326 8.29 -16.65 -10.35
C VAL A 326 9.02 -15.81 -11.40
N GLU A 327 10.11 -15.13 -11.04
CA GLU A 327 10.93 -14.35 -11.97
C GLU A 327 11.56 -15.25 -13.04
N SER A 328 12.12 -16.40 -12.65
CA SER A 328 12.71 -17.38 -13.57
C SER A 328 11.67 -17.93 -14.54
N ALA A 329 10.52 -18.37 -14.04
CA ALA A 329 9.46 -18.93 -14.88
C ALA A 329 8.89 -17.91 -15.90
N LEU A 330 8.88 -16.61 -15.57
CA LEU A 330 8.48 -15.56 -16.50
C LEU A 330 9.49 -15.33 -17.62
N ILE A 331 10.80 -15.45 -17.32
CA ILE A 331 11.88 -15.32 -18.29
C ILE A 331 11.85 -16.52 -19.25
N ASP A 332 11.80 -17.74 -18.73
CA ASP A 332 11.74 -18.99 -19.50
C ASP A 332 10.50 -19.04 -20.41
N GLY A 333 9.34 -18.56 -19.92
CA GLY A 333 8.10 -18.47 -20.70
C GLY A 333 8.14 -17.42 -21.81
N ALA A 334 8.87 -16.32 -21.62
CA ALA A 334 9.03 -15.29 -22.63
C ALA A 334 10.02 -15.73 -23.75
N GLU A 335 11.08 -16.47 -23.40
CA GLU A 335 12.00 -17.05 -24.38
C GLU A 335 11.38 -18.18 -25.21
N ALA A 336 10.44 -18.94 -24.63
CA ALA A 336 9.71 -20.00 -25.33
C ALA A 336 8.63 -19.46 -26.31
N ALA A 337 8.23 -18.19 -26.16
CA ALA A 337 7.20 -17.54 -26.99
C ALA A 337 7.79 -16.63 -28.11
N SER A 338 9.10 -16.43 -28.12
CA SER A 338 9.85 -15.67 -29.14
C SER A 338 10.49 -16.61 -30.18
#